data_2c589ae91c496ac934496c1f831828f3
#
_entry.id   2c589ae91c496ac934496c1f831828f3
#
_cell.length_a   1.000
_cell.length_b   1.000
_cell.length_c   1.000
_cell.angle_alpha   90.00
_cell.angle_beta   90.00
_cell.angle_gamma   90.00
#
_symmetry.space_group_name_H-M   'P 1'
#
loop_
_entity.id
_entity.type
_entity.pdbx_description
1 polymer ?
#
loop_
_entity_poly.entity_id
_entity_poly.type
_entity_poly.pdbx_seq_one_letter_code
_entity_poly.pdbx_strand_id
1 'polypeptide(L)'
;MKYELAEFQKNAVHDLLRKMQAMQHSYETDGSLSAVSLTAPTGAGKTVIAAAVAEGLFAGNETFPGDDRAVILWLSDSPSLNQQTLKRFEAASDQLPTAATMQVIDPEFARRERKLSPGHIYFLNRQLLSARGKLTNETEGSRTFYDLLTDTLEDPEIHLFLFIDEAHRALGKDATPETVDKTIYAKLID
;
A
#
# COMPACT_ATOMS: atom_id res chain seq x y z
N MET A 1 4.61 11.84 14.26
CA MET A 1 4.46 12.85 13.16
C MET A 1 5.23 14.11 13.46
N LYS A 2 5.91 14.72 12.47
CA LYS A 2 6.57 16.05 12.56
C LYS A 2 5.58 17.21 12.45
N TYR A 3 4.47 16.98 11.74
CA TYR A 3 3.41 17.99 11.58
C TYR A 3 2.30 17.78 12.59
N GLU A 4 1.80 18.88 13.13
CA GLU A 4 0.55 18.87 13.88
C GLU A 4 -0.60 18.67 12.89
N LEU A 5 -1.31 17.55 13.03
CA LEU A 5 -2.46 17.25 12.20
C LEU A 5 -3.64 18.14 12.58
N ALA A 6 -4.33 18.69 11.58
CA ALA A 6 -5.61 19.35 11.79
C ALA A 6 -6.64 18.32 12.32
N GLU A 7 -7.68 18.80 12.99
CA GLU A 7 -8.66 17.91 13.64
C GLU A 7 -9.31 16.92 12.66
N PHE A 8 -9.68 17.37 11.45
CA PHE A 8 -10.24 16.47 10.45
C PHE A 8 -9.23 15.41 9.97
N GLN A 9 -7.92 15.71 9.97
CA GLN A 9 -6.87 14.76 9.62
C GLN A 9 -6.69 13.72 10.75
N LYS A 10 -6.70 14.14 12.00
CA LYS A 10 -6.66 13.23 13.17
C LYS A 10 -7.83 12.25 13.13
N ASN A 11 -9.04 12.77 12.89
CA ASN A 11 -10.25 11.96 12.76
C ASN A 11 -10.17 10.96 11.59
N ALA A 12 -9.66 11.42 10.45
CA ALA A 12 -9.45 10.53 9.29
C ALA A 12 -8.44 9.42 9.58
N VAL A 13 -7.31 9.72 10.23
CA VAL A 13 -6.30 8.73 10.63
C VAL A 13 -6.89 7.72 11.59
N HIS A 14 -7.58 8.17 12.64
CA HIS A 14 -8.23 7.30 13.62
C HIS A 14 -9.25 6.36 12.95
N ASP A 15 -10.13 6.90 12.11
CA ASP A 15 -11.15 6.12 11.41
C ASP A 15 -10.54 5.10 10.44
N LEU A 16 -9.48 5.47 9.72
CA LEU A 16 -8.79 4.57 8.80
C LEU A 16 -8.14 3.42 9.58
N LEU A 17 -7.37 3.69 10.63
CA LEU A 17 -6.72 2.65 11.43
C LEU A 17 -7.74 1.69 12.05
N ARG A 18 -8.83 2.21 12.60
CA ARG A 18 -9.92 1.41 13.15
C ARG A 18 -10.56 0.49 12.10
N LYS A 19 -10.80 1.02 10.90
CA LYS A 19 -11.36 0.24 9.78
C LYS A 19 -10.34 -0.81 9.30
N MET A 20 -9.07 -0.46 9.16
CA MET A 20 -8.02 -1.40 8.75
C MET A 20 -7.90 -2.56 9.74
N GLN A 21 -7.97 -2.29 11.05
CA GLN A 21 -7.98 -3.34 12.07
C GLN A 21 -9.20 -4.28 11.93
N ALA A 22 -10.38 -3.73 11.69
CA ALA A 22 -11.57 -4.53 11.47
C ALA A 22 -11.48 -5.38 10.18
N MET A 23 -10.93 -4.82 9.11
CA MET A 23 -10.69 -5.52 7.85
C MET A 23 -9.70 -6.67 8.02
N GLN A 24 -8.59 -6.42 8.74
CA GLN A 24 -7.61 -7.44 9.06
C GLN A 24 -8.22 -8.59 9.85
N HIS A 25 -8.99 -8.28 10.89
CA HIS A 25 -9.68 -9.28 11.68
C HIS A 25 -10.68 -10.13 10.85
N SER A 26 -11.43 -9.51 9.93
CA SER A 26 -12.30 -10.25 9.01
C SER A 26 -11.51 -11.16 8.09
N TYR A 27 -10.40 -10.67 7.54
CA TYR A 27 -9.52 -11.48 6.69
C TYR A 27 -8.94 -12.68 7.43
N GLU A 28 -8.44 -12.51 8.64
CA GLU A 28 -7.94 -13.60 9.49
C GLU A 28 -9.03 -14.62 9.88
N THR A 29 -10.29 -14.17 9.97
CA THR A 29 -11.40 -15.01 10.42
C THR A 29 -12.00 -15.85 9.29
N ASP A 30 -12.23 -15.27 8.12
CA ASP A 30 -13.00 -15.88 7.04
C ASP A 30 -12.42 -15.62 5.62
N GLY A 31 -11.25 -14.97 5.52
CA GLY A 31 -10.62 -14.61 4.24
C GLY A 31 -11.29 -13.46 3.50
N SER A 32 -12.22 -12.73 4.14
CA SER A 32 -12.95 -11.63 3.49
C SER A 32 -12.04 -10.46 3.17
N LEU A 33 -11.89 -10.14 1.88
CA LEU A 33 -11.22 -8.93 1.43
C LEU A 33 -12.14 -7.72 1.55
N SER A 34 -11.62 -6.62 2.03
CA SER A 34 -12.35 -5.37 2.20
C SER A 34 -11.51 -4.17 1.75
N ALA A 35 -12.18 -3.07 1.42
CA ALA A 35 -11.52 -1.84 1.03
C ALA A 35 -12.12 -0.62 1.74
N VAL A 36 -11.27 0.36 2.04
CA VAL A 36 -11.68 1.66 2.56
C VAL A 36 -11.13 2.76 1.66
N SER A 37 -11.90 3.80 1.41
CA SER A 37 -11.47 4.95 0.61
C SER A 37 -11.39 6.21 1.47
N LEU A 38 -10.36 7.02 1.22
CA LEU A 38 -10.22 8.38 1.74
C LEU A 38 -10.46 9.37 0.60
N THR A 39 -11.57 10.09 0.66
CA THR A 39 -11.87 11.18 -0.26
C THR A 39 -11.64 12.51 0.43
N ALA A 40 -10.77 13.34 -0.13
CA ALA A 40 -10.49 14.67 0.40
C ALA A 40 -10.11 15.63 -0.74
N PRO A 41 -10.40 16.93 -0.64
CA PRO A 41 -10.02 17.94 -1.64
C PRO A 41 -8.52 17.95 -1.91
N THR A 42 -8.12 18.46 -3.07
CA THR A 42 -6.71 18.74 -3.36
C THR A 42 -6.18 19.74 -2.33
N GLY A 43 -4.99 19.49 -1.79
CA GLY A 43 -4.41 20.32 -0.74
C GLY A 43 -4.83 19.97 0.70
N ALA A 44 -5.79 19.08 0.92
CA ALA A 44 -6.20 18.63 2.25
C ALA A 44 -5.14 17.77 2.98
N GLY A 45 -3.99 17.50 2.33
CA GLY A 45 -2.91 16.74 2.96
C GLY A 45 -3.11 15.22 2.95
N LYS A 46 -3.74 14.65 1.91
CA LYS A 46 -3.93 13.19 1.77
C LYS A 46 -2.65 12.40 2.02
N THR A 47 -1.51 12.85 1.48
CA THR A 47 -0.22 12.19 1.68
C THR A 47 0.24 12.25 3.15
N VAL A 48 -0.06 13.35 3.86
CA VAL A 48 0.25 13.49 5.29
C VAL A 48 -0.63 12.57 6.13
N ILE A 49 -1.92 12.47 5.79
CA ILE A 49 -2.85 11.52 6.42
C ILE A 49 -2.34 10.08 6.18
N ALA A 50 -1.95 9.73 4.96
CA ALA A 50 -1.44 8.41 4.63
C ALA A 50 -0.13 8.09 5.39
N ALA A 51 0.78 9.06 5.52
CA ALA A 51 1.99 8.89 6.33
C ALA A 51 1.66 8.67 7.81
N ALA A 52 0.66 9.38 8.35
CA ALA A 52 0.21 9.20 9.73
C ALA A 52 -0.47 7.85 9.96
N VAL A 53 -1.24 7.37 8.97
CA VAL A 53 -1.81 6.00 8.99
C VAL A 53 -0.70 4.95 8.97
N ALA A 54 0.29 5.12 8.09
CA ALA A 54 1.45 4.22 8.04
C ALA A 54 2.25 4.24 9.36
N GLU A 55 2.50 5.43 9.93
CA GLU A 55 3.15 5.55 11.25
C GLU A 55 2.37 4.81 12.32
N GLY A 56 1.04 5.01 12.40
CA GLY A 56 0.19 4.31 13.35
C GLY A 56 0.16 2.80 13.12
N LEU A 57 0.18 2.35 11.87
CA LEU A 57 0.18 0.93 11.53
C LEU A 57 1.46 0.23 12.02
N PHE A 58 2.63 0.82 11.82
CA PHE A 58 3.91 0.21 12.21
C PHE A 58 4.31 0.48 13.66
N ALA A 59 4.20 1.73 14.10
CA ALA A 59 4.67 2.15 15.42
C ALA A 59 3.60 2.05 16.51
N GLY A 60 2.33 1.94 16.11
CA GLY A 60 1.20 2.05 17.02
C GLY A 60 0.92 3.48 17.47
N ASN A 61 -0.14 3.66 18.22
CA ASN A 61 -0.52 4.88 18.90
C ASN A 61 -1.41 4.55 20.13
N GLU A 62 -1.99 5.56 20.79
CA GLU A 62 -2.83 5.37 21.99
C GLU A 62 -4.04 4.43 21.76
N THR A 63 -4.53 4.31 20.53
CA THR A 63 -5.74 3.53 20.19
C THR A 63 -5.48 2.30 19.34
N PHE A 64 -4.30 2.19 18.75
CA PHE A 64 -3.90 1.11 17.86
C PHE A 64 -2.51 0.57 18.29
N PRO A 65 -2.38 -0.72 18.60
CA PRO A 65 -1.13 -1.27 19.18
C PRO A 65 0.05 -1.33 18.19
N GLY A 66 -0.18 -1.06 16.91
CA GLY A 66 0.77 -1.35 15.85
C GLY A 66 0.67 -2.80 15.37
N ASP A 67 1.29 -3.07 14.23
CA ASP A 67 1.31 -4.39 13.62
C ASP A 67 2.73 -4.69 13.10
N ASP A 68 3.46 -5.56 13.79
CA ASP A 68 4.83 -5.96 13.46
C ASP A 68 4.92 -6.88 12.23
N ARG A 69 3.78 -7.45 11.78
CA ARG A 69 3.65 -8.24 10.57
C ARG A 69 3.23 -7.40 9.36
N ALA A 70 2.95 -6.11 9.55
CA ALA A 70 2.47 -5.25 8.49
C ALA A 70 3.49 -5.06 7.37
N VAL A 71 2.98 -5.07 6.15
CA VAL A 71 3.64 -4.64 4.92
C VAL A 71 2.72 -3.69 4.20
N ILE A 72 3.22 -2.54 3.78
CA ILE A 72 2.48 -1.64 2.90
C ILE A 72 3.03 -1.73 1.49
N LEU A 73 2.16 -2.04 0.52
CA LEU A 73 2.42 -1.89 -0.90
C LEU A 73 1.73 -0.61 -1.40
N TRP A 74 2.53 0.45 -1.62
CA TRP A 74 2.04 1.73 -2.13
C TRP A 74 2.08 1.75 -3.65
N LEU A 75 0.92 1.82 -4.28
CA LEU A 75 0.79 1.82 -5.72
C LEU A 75 0.50 3.23 -6.26
N SER A 76 1.33 3.70 -7.19
CA SER A 76 1.18 5.00 -7.85
C SER A 76 1.25 4.90 -9.38
N ASP A 77 0.89 5.98 -10.08
CA ASP A 77 0.86 6.04 -11.53
C ASP A 77 2.24 6.21 -12.18
N SER A 78 3.23 6.75 -11.47
CA SER A 78 4.54 7.01 -12.06
C SER A 78 5.71 6.87 -11.08
N PRO A 79 6.93 6.56 -11.59
CA PRO A 79 8.13 6.43 -10.75
C PRO A 79 8.47 7.70 -9.98
N SER A 80 8.26 8.88 -10.59
CA SER A 80 8.54 10.16 -9.94
C SER A 80 7.64 10.43 -8.75
N LEU A 81 6.38 9.98 -8.80
CA LEU A 81 5.44 10.08 -7.68
C LEU A 81 5.88 9.19 -6.52
N ASN A 82 6.39 7.99 -6.77
CA ASN A 82 6.92 7.12 -5.72
C ASN A 82 8.06 7.79 -4.94
N GLN A 83 9.04 8.37 -5.64
CA GLN A 83 10.15 9.08 -5.00
C GLN A 83 9.67 10.31 -4.21
N GLN A 84 8.70 11.04 -4.74
CA GLN A 84 8.12 12.19 -4.04
C GLN A 84 7.35 11.75 -2.79
N THR A 85 6.56 10.68 -2.88
CA THR A 85 5.79 10.17 -1.75
C THR A 85 6.71 9.65 -0.65
N LEU A 86 7.75 8.88 -1.00
CA LEU A 86 8.77 8.43 -0.06
C LEU A 86 9.38 9.62 0.71
N LYS A 87 9.87 10.64 -0.01
CA LYS A 87 10.43 11.84 0.62
C LYS A 87 9.43 12.60 1.49
N ARG A 88 8.14 12.63 1.10
CA ARG A 88 7.08 13.23 1.90
C ARG A 88 6.79 12.45 3.17
N PHE A 89 6.86 11.12 3.13
CA PHE A 89 6.72 10.27 4.30
C PHE A 89 7.86 10.50 5.28
N GLU A 90 9.11 10.52 4.82
CA GLU A 90 10.29 10.85 5.63
C GLU A 90 10.21 12.27 6.23
N ALA A 91 9.71 13.24 5.46
CA ALA A 91 9.52 14.60 5.93
C ALA A 91 8.36 14.74 6.93
N ALA A 92 7.34 13.91 6.84
CA ALA A 92 6.14 14.01 7.67
C ALA A 92 6.27 13.29 9.02
N SER A 93 7.13 12.28 9.12
CA SER A 93 7.26 11.44 10.32
C SER A 93 8.70 11.30 10.78
N ASP A 94 8.93 11.37 12.09
CA ASP A 94 10.20 11.01 12.74
C ASP A 94 10.26 9.51 13.07
N GLN A 95 9.11 8.89 13.31
CA GLN A 95 9.02 7.49 13.73
C GLN A 95 9.04 6.54 12.54
N LEU A 96 8.41 6.91 11.43
CA LEU A 96 8.26 6.03 10.29
C LEU A 96 9.60 5.52 9.72
N PRO A 97 10.67 6.35 9.56
CA PRO A 97 11.96 5.86 9.11
C PRO A 97 12.65 4.86 10.06
N THR A 98 12.25 4.82 11.32
CA THR A 98 12.78 3.86 12.32
C THR A 98 11.84 2.68 12.52
N ALA A 99 10.54 2.85 12.27
CA ALA A 99 9.53 1.81 12.42
C ALA A 99 9.36 0.96 11.16
N ALA A 100 9.71 1.50 9.98
CA ALA A 100 9.58 0.78 8.71
C ALA A 100 10.68 1.14 7.73
N THR A 101 11.12 0.15 6.96
CA THR A 101 12.01 0.37 5.82
C THR A 101 11.20 0.82 4.60
N MET A 102 11.59 1.94 3.98
CA MET A 102 10.93 2.47 2.79
C MET A 102 11.76 2.21 1.54
N GLN A 103 11.19 1.49 0.56
CA GLN A 103 11.88 1.06 -0.64
C GLN A 103 11.04 1.26 -1.89
N VAL A 104 11.66 1.80 -2.95
CA VAL A 104 11.05 1.84 -4.29
C VAL A 104 11.38 0.55 -5.02
N ILE A 105 10.36 -0.13 -5.52
CA ILE A 105 10.52 -1.37 -6.31
C ILE A 105 11.10 -1.04 -7.68
N ASP A 106 12.23 -1.66 -8.00
CA ASP A 106 12.85 -1.64 -9.31
C ASP A 106 12.42 -2.85 -10.19
N PRO A 107 12.73 -2.84 -11.49
CA PRO A 107 12.34 -3.92 -12.40
C PRO A 107 12.93 -5.30 -12.09
N GLU A 108 13.99 -5.37 -11.29
CA GLU A 108 14.67 -6.63 -10.94
C GLU A 108 14.22 -7.16 -9.56
N PHE A 109 13.37 -6.42 -8.87
CA PHE A 109 12.95 -6.72 -7.50
C PHE A 109 12.43 -8.15 -7.33
N ALA A 110 11.47 -8.56 -8.19
CA ALA A 110 10.85 -9.89 -8.12
C ALA A 110 11.84 -11.06 -8.37
N ARG A 111 12.98 -10.78 -9.01
CA ARG A 111 14.05 -11.78 -9.23
C ARG A 111 14.94 -11.95 -8.01
N ARG A 112 15.10 -10.88 -7.20
CA ARG A 112 15.94 -10.90 -6.00
C ARG A 112 15.18 -11.37 -4.78
N GLU A 113 13.93 -10.92 -4.67
CA GLU A 113 13.11 -11.18 -3.50
C GLU A 113 12.10 -12.30 -3.77
N ARG A 114 11.91 -13.16 -2.80
CA ARG A 114 10.94 -14.24 -2.88
C ARG A 114 9.54 -13.80 -2.42
N LYS A 115 9.49 -12.97 -1.39
CA LYS A 115 8.27 -12.39 -0.81
C LYS A 115 8.57 -11.01 -0.24
N LEU A 116 7.54 -10.23 0.04
CA LEU A 116 7.67 -8.97 0.76
C LEU A 116 7.98 -9.24 2.23
N SER A 117 8.68 -8.33 2.88
CA SER A 117 9.12 -8.48 4.27
C SER A 117 8.31 -7.59 5.21
N PRO A 118 7.89 -8.08 6.40
CA PRO A 118 7.28 -7.26 7.43
C PRO A 118 8.12 -6.03 7.78
N GLY A 119 7.48 -4.97 8.25
CA GLY A 119 8.15 -3.71 8.58
C GLY A 119 8.61 -2.92 7.36
N HIS A 120 8.03 -3.14 6.18
CA HIS A 120 8.42 -2.44 4.96
C HIS A 120 7.26 -1.70 4.32
N ILE A 121 7.60 -0.55 3.70
CA ILE A 121 6.74 0.17 2.76
C ILE A 121 7.39 0.08 1.38
N TYR A 122 6.76 -0.63 0.48
CA TYR A 122 7.21 -0.80 -0.90
C TYR A 122 6.46 0.15 -1.82
N PHE A 123 7.18 1.02 -2.51
CA PHE A 123 6.61 1.95 -3.49
C PHE A 123 6.71 1.35 -4.88
N LEU A 124 5.56 1.00 -5.44
CA LEU A 124 5.44 0.37 -6.76
C LEU A 124 4.75 1.30 -7.75
N ASN A 125 5.27 1.36 -8.95
CA ASN A 125 4.63 2.08 -10.04
C ASN A 125 3.85 1.11 -10.94
N ARG A 126 2.60 1.47 -11.24
CA ARG A 126 1.67 0.68 -12.04
C ARG A 126 2.22 0.25 -13.41
N GLN A 127 3.06 1.07 -14.04
CA GLN A 127 3.60 0.75 -15.36
C GLN A 127 4.48 -0.50 -15.36
N LEU A 128 5.11 -0.83 -14.23
CA LEU A 128 5.90 -2.05 -14.08
C LEU A 128 5.03 -3.32 -14.08
N LEU A 129 3.74 -3.19 -13.75
CA LEU A 129 2.75 -4.27 -13.72
C LEU A 129 1.95 -4.40 -15.03
N SER A 130 2.21 -3.56 -16.04
CA SER A 130 1.53 -3.67 -17.33
C SER A 130 1.92 -4.99 -18.04
N ALA A 131 1.09 -5.48 -18.98
CA ALA A 131 1.35 -6.69 -19.74
C ALA A 131 2.68 -6.68 -20.52
N ARG A 132 3.26 -5.49 -20.73
CA ARG A 132 4.62 -5.28 -21.26
C ARG A 132 5.60 -4.81 -20.21
N GLY A 133 5.17 -4.80 -18.93
CA GLY A 133 5.98 -4.35 -17.81
C GLY A 133 7.09 -5.34 -17.47
N LYS A 134 8.20 -4.82 -16.97
CA LYS A 134 9.39 -5.65 -16.67
C LYS A 134 9.20 -6.58 -15.48
N LEU A 135 8.20 -6.34 -14.62
CA LEU A 135 7.89 -7.19 -13.48
C LEU A 135 6.93 -8.34 -13.80
N THR A 136 6.28 -8.29 -14.97
CA THR A 136 5.26 -9.26 -15.37
C THR A 136 5.68 -10.12 -16.59
N ASN A 137 6.78 -9.76 -17.24
CA ASN A 137 7.29 -10.53 -18.37
C ASN A 137 7.96 -11.83 -17.87
N GLU A 138 7.31 -12.93 -18.13
CA GLU A 138 7.89 -14.26 -18.00
C GLU A 138 8.97 -14.45 -19.07
N THR A 139 10.23 -14.40 -18.67
CA THR A 139 11.27 -15.13 -19.39
C THR A 139 11.22 -16.56 -18.87
N GLU A 140 11.32 -17.55 -19.73
CA GLU A 140 11.20 -18.98 -19.39
C GLU A 140 11.97 -19.30 -18.10
N GLY A 141 11.25 -19.69 -17.01
CA GLY A 141 11.81 -19.98 -15.69
C GLY A 141 12.09 -18.77 -14.77
N SER A 142 11.71 -17.55 -15.13
CA SER A 142 11.86 -16.39 -14.22
C SER A 142 10.58 -16.12 -13.42
N ARG A 143 10.75 -15.82 -12.13
CA ARG A 143 9.65 -15.40 -11.25
C ARG A 143 9.13 -14.03 -11.66
N THR A 144 7.83 -13.87 -11.57
CA THR A 144 7.12 -12.60 -11.77
C THR A 144 6.85 -11.90 -10.42
N PHE A 145 6.40 -10.66 -10.48
CA PHE A 145 5.94 -9.96 -9.29
C PHE A 145 4.64 -10.57 -8.71
N TYR A 146 3.83 -11.20 -9.55
CA TYR A 146 2.63 -11.92 -9.08
C TYR A 146 2.99 -13.16 -8.28
N ASP A 147 4.01 -13.92 -8.68
CA ASP A 147 4.52 -15.06 -7.89
C ASP A 147 5.01 -14.60 -6.51
N LEU A 148 5.70 -13.44 -6.47
CA LEU A 148 6.15 -12.84 -5.22
C LEU A 148 4.98 -12.42 -4.33
N LEU A 149 3.92 -11.83 -4.92
CA LEU A 149 2.71 -11.48 -4.17
C LEU A 149 1.98 -12.72 -3.65
N THR A 150 1.87 -13.77 -4.45
CA THR A 150 1.28 -15.05 -4.04
C THR A 150 2.04 -15.61 -2.83
N ASP A 151 3.37 -15.74 -2.91
CA ASP A 151 4.19 -16.20 -1.79
C ASP A 151 4.06 -15.30 -0.55
N THR A 152 3.82 -14.00 -0.75
CA THR A 152 3.59 -13.03 0.34
C THR A 152 2.24 -13.26 1.02
N LEU A 153 1.18 -13.46 0.23
CA LEU A 153 -0.19 -13.64 0.74
C LEU A 153 -0.39 -15.02 1.40
N GLU A 154 0.37 -16.03 0.97
CA GLU A 154 0.36 -17.37 1.57
C GLU A 154 1.11 -17.44 2.91
N ASP A 155 1.88 -16.41 3.26
CA ASP A 155 2.62 -16.38 4.52
C ASP A 155 1.75 -15.80 5.65
N PRO A 156 1.36 -16.61 6.65
CA PRO A 156 0.51 -16.14 7.76
C PRO A 156 1.20 -15.11 8.67
N GLU A 157 2.52 -14.96 8.59
CA GLU A 157 3.29 -13.96 9.33
C GLU A 157 3.36 -12.63 8.61
N ILE A 158 2.60 -12.43 7.52
CA ILE A 158 2.57 -11.17 6.75
C ILE A 158 1.13 -10.65 6.65
N HIS A 159 0.95 -9.40 7.03
CA HIS A 159 -0.28 -8.65 6.79
C HIS A 159 -0.03 -7.62 5.68
N LEU A 160 -0.48 -7.92 4.47
CA LEU A 160 -0.31 -7.04 3.31
C LEU A 160 -1.43 -6.02 3.21
N PHE A 161 -1.06 -4.73 3.26
CA PHE A 161 -1.96 -3.59 3.05
C PHE A 161 -1.64 -2.92 1.73
N LEU A 162 -2.60 -2.93 0.80
CA LEU A 162 -2.47 -2.25 -0.49
C LEU A 162 -2.99 -0.82 -0.39
N PHE A 163 -2.10 0.16 -0.58
CA PHE A 163 -2.43 1.58 -0.63
C PHE A 163 -2.40 2.07 -2.07
N ILE A 164 -3.50 2.56 -2.57
CA ILE A 164 -3.63 3.01 -3.97
C ILE A 164 -3.76 4.54 -4.00
N ASP A 165 -2.72 5.21 -4.49
CA ASP A 165 -2.76 6.66 -4.70
C ASP A 165 -3.54 6.98 -5.98
N GLU A 166 -4.34 8.06 -5.95
CA GLU A 166 -5.19 8.48 -7.08
C GLU A 166 -6.09 7.36 -7.63
N ALA A 167 -6.71 6.58 -6.72
CA ALA A 167 -7.52 5.40 -7.07
C ALA A 167 -8.61 5.68 -8.13
N HIS A 168 -9.11 6.93 -8.20
CA HIS A 168 -10.08 7.34 -9.21
C HIS A 168 -9.55 7.25 -10.66
N ARG A 169 -8.23 7.33 -10.86
CA ARG A 169 -7.60 7.12 -12.18
C ARG A 169 -7.49 5.64 -12.53
N ALA A 170 -7.44 4.81 -11.51
CA ALA A 170 -7.38 3.37 -11.66
C ALA A 170 -8.70 2.79 -12.17
N LEU A 171 -9.79 3.34 -11.66
CA LEU A 171 -11.13 2.83 -11.93
C LEU A 171 -11.70 3.35 -13.28
N GLY A 172 -11.06 4.34 -13.94
CA GLY A 172 -11.58 4.99 -15.14
C GLY A 172 -12.80 5.87 -14.85
N LYS A 173 -13.15 6.77 -15.80
CA LYS A 173 -14.33 7.66 -15.63
C LYS A 173 -15.68 6.92 -15.67
N ASP A 174 -15.68 5.72 -16.24
CA ASP A 174 -16.89 4.90 -16.47
C ASP A 174 -16.73 3.50 -15.82
N ALA A 175 -16.03 3.41 -14.69
CA ALA A 175 -15.80 2.13 -14.02
C ALA A 175 -17.11 1.56 -13.47
N THR A 176 -17.62 0.55 -14.15
CA THR A 176 -18.60 -0.39 -13.58
C THR A 176 -17.85 -1.54 -12.90
N PRO A 177 -18.50 -2.28 -11.98
CA PRO A 177 -17.88 -3.49 -11.38
C PRO A 177 -17.29 -4.45 -12.44
N GLU A 178 -17.88 -4.51 -13.61
CA GLU A 178 -17.44 -5.36 -14.75
C GLU A 178 -16.20 -4.81 -15.48
N THR A 179 -15.91 -3.50 -15.37
CA THR A 179 -14.71 -2.88 -15.97
C THR A 179 -13.51 -2.87 -15.03
N VAL A 180 -13.72 -3.01 -13.74
CA VAL A 180 -12.65 -3.20 -12.73
C VAL A 180 -11.89 -4.50 -12.99
N ASP A 181 -12.58 -5.53 -13.46
CA ASP A 181 -12.05 -6.86 -13.78
C ASP A 181 -10.97 -6.88 -14.90
N LYS A 182 -10.78 -5.77 -15.61
CA LYS A 182 -9.77 -5.66 -16.69
C LYS A 182 -8.58 -4.79 -16.35
N THR A 183 -8.54 -4.23 -15.16
CA THR A 183 -7.46 -3.35 -14.72
C THR A 183 -6.38 -4.13 -13.96
N ILE A 184 -5.16 -3.59 -13.96
CA ILE A 184 -4.03 -4.11 -13.16
C ILE A 184 -4.39 -4.20 -11.67
N TYR A 185 -5.29 -3.34 -11.20
CA TYR A 185 -5.73 -3.31 -9.80
C TYR A 185 -6.61 -4.51 -9.45
N ALA A 186 -7.48 -4.95 -10.36
CA ALA A 186 -8.26 -6.16 -10.16
C ALA A 186 -7.34 -7.38 -9.99
N LYS A 187 -6.29 -7.49 -10.81
CA LYS A 187 -5.30 -8.58 -10.70
C LYS A 187 -4.46 -8.55 -9.42
N LEU A 188 -4.46 -7.46 -8.66
CA LEU A 188 -3.79 -7.35 -7.37
C LEU A 188 -4.76 -7.61 -6.20
N ILE A 189 -6.07 -7.64 -6.47
CA ILE A 189 -7.12 -7.83 -5.47
C ILE A 189 -7.74 -9.24 -5.58
N ASP A 190 -7.74 -9.83 -6.78
CA ASP A 190 -8.13 -11.22 -7.06
C ASP A 190 -6.98 -12.20 -6.81
#